data_cb51d91709473ab31fe470caef186857
#
_entry.id   cb51d91709473ab31fe470caef186857
#
_cell.length_a   1.000
_cell.length_b   1.000
_cell.length_c   1.000
_cell.angle_alpha   90.00
_cell.angle_beta   90.00
_cell.angle_gamma   90.00
#
_symmetry.space_group_name_H-M   'P 1'
#
loop_
_entity.id
_entity.type
_entity.pdbx_description
1 polymer ?
#
loop_
_entity_poly.entity_id
_entity_poly.type
_entity_poly.pdbx_seq_one_letter_code
_entity_poly.pdbx_strand_id
1 'polypeptide(L)'
;RGHGSGNGKTAGKGHKGQKARSGAPRPGFEGGQMPLYRRIPKRGFTNRNRKEFVAINISTLERFDNGAEVTIDTLIESGIVKNTKDGVKILGNGEFTKKLTVKANAFSASAKEKIEALGGTCEVI
;
A
#
# COMPACT_ATOMS: atom_id res chain seq x y z
N ARG A 1 -20.27 15.10 24.36
CA ARG A 1 -19.56 16.37 24.18
C ARG A 1 -18.78 16.70 25.46
N GLY A 2 -17.89 17.67 25.42
CA GLY A 2 -17.04 18.11 26.51
C GLY A 2 -15.55 17.96 26.18
N HIS A 3 -14.68 18.55 27.03
CA HIS A 3 -13.24 18.55 26.75
C HIS A 3 -12.62 17.13 26.72
N GLY A 4 -13.09 16.23 27.57
CA GLY A 4 -12.58 14.86 27.62
C GLY A 4 -12.89 14.00 26.38
N SER A 5 -13.92 14.37 25.61
CA SER A 5 -14.27 13.69 24.36
C SER A 5 -13.52 14.22 23.13
N GLY A 6 -12.74 15.31 23.27
CA GLY A 6 -12.15 16.05 22.15
C GLY A 6 -13.14 16.96 21.39
N ASN A 7 -14.41 16.92 21.72
CA ASN A 7 -15.47 17.72 21.09
C ASN A 7 -15.91 18.93 21.94
N GLY A 8 -15.04 19.41 22.81
CA GLY A 8 -15.28 20.66 23.58
C GLY A 8 -15.22 21.90 22.70
N LYS A 9 -15.75 23.01 23.19
CA LYS A 9 -15.77 24.36 22.58
C LYS A 9 -16.40 24.38 21.19
N THR A 10 -15.70 23.91 20.13
CA THR A 10 -16.13 23.99 18.72
C THR A 10 -16.55 22.65 18.13
N ALA A 11 -16.47 21.58 18.87
CA ALA A 11 -16.79 20.22 18.42
C ALA A 11 -16.09 19.82 17.10
N GLY A 12 -14.83 20.23 16.91
CA GLY A 12 -14.04 19.94 15.71
C GLY A 12 -14.40 20.76 14.47
N LYS A 13 -15.36 21.70 14.57
CA LYS A 13 -15.82 22.49 13.40
C LYS A 13 -15.09 23.81 13.20
N GLY A 14 -14.20 24.19 14.11
CA GLY A 14 -13.53 25.49 14.08
C GLY A 14 -14.45 26.63 14.52
N HIS A 15 -14.09 27.89 14.20
CA HIS A 15 -14.81 29.06 14.70
C HIS A 15 -16.06 29.43 13.90
N LYS A 16 -15.87 29.91 12.68
CA LYS A 16 -16.93 30.41 11.79
C LYS A 16 -16.90 29.69 10.47
N GLY A 17 -17.72 30.12 9.54
CA GLY A 17 -17.79 29.59 8.18
C GLY A 17 -18.98 28.69 7.95
N GLN A 18 -19.28 28.45 6.70
CA GLN A 18 -20.42 27.69 6.25
C GLN A 18 -20.42 26.24 6.75
N LYS A 19 -19.24 25.60 6.76
CA LYS A 19 -19.07 24.19 7.20
C LYS A 19 -19.27 23.98 8.70
N ALA A 20 -19.22 25.06 9.48
CA ALA A 20 -19.45 24.99 10.94
C ALA A 20 -20.93 24.98 11.31
N ARG A 21 -21.84 25.18 10.39
CA ARG A 21 -23.30 25.27 10.62
C ARG A 21 -23.97 23.90 10.48
N SER A 22 -25.11 23.71 11.14
CA SER A 22 -25.90 22.49 11.04
C SER A 22 -26.45 22.26 9.63
N GLY A 23 -26.83 23.33 8.94
CA GLY A 23 -27.34 23.31 7.56
C GLY A 23 -26.27 23.43 6.48
N ALA A 24 -25.01 23.08 6.76
CA ALA A 24 -23.95 23.13 5.76
C ALA A 24 -24.22 22.19 4.59
N PRO A 25 -23.99 22.62 3.34
CA PRO A 25 -24.12 21.77 2.17
C PRO A 25 -23.21 20.55 2.27
N ARG A 26 -23.67 19.44 1.73
CA ARG A 26 -22.87 18.20 1.64
C ARG A 26 -21.64 18.42 0.75
N PRO A 27 -20.54 17.69 0.97
CA PRO A 27 -19.37 17.73 0.09
C PRO A 27 -19.75 17.47 -1.37
N GLY A 28 -19.17 18.27 -2.29
CA GLY A 28 -19.44 18.16 -3.72
C GLY A 28 -20.71 18.88 -4.21
N PHE A 29 -21.40 19.63 -3.34
CA PHE A 29 -22.51 20.48 -3.75
C PHE A 29 -21.96 21.74 -4.47
N GLU A 30 -22.49 22.01 -5.67
CA GLU A 30 -22.05 23.09 -6.55
C GLU A 30 -23.16 24.14 -6.77
N GLY A 31 -23.83 24.57 -5.71
CA GLY A 31 -24.80 25.68 -5.77
C GLY A 31 -26.06 25.40 -6.61
N GLY A 32 -26.42 24.14 -6.83
CA GLY A 32 -27.56 23.75 -7.67
C GLY A 32 -27.15 23.36 -9.11
N GLN A 33 -25.95 23.70 -9.55
CA GLN A 33 -25.37 23.16 -10.79
C GLN A 33 -25.14 21.66 -10.63
N MET A 34 -25.30 20.88 -11.71
CA MET A 34 -25.02 19.45 -11.71
C MET A 34 -23.57 19.18 -11.33
N PRO A 35 -23.29 18.46 -10.23
CA PRO A 35 -21.93 18.23 -9.75
C PRO A 35 -21.04 17.55 -10.79
N LEU A 36 -19.73 17.83 -10.75
CA LEU A 36 -18.76 17.32 -11.71
C LEU A 36 -18.82 15.80 -11.84
N TYR A 37 -18.94 15.07 -10.73
CA TYR A 37 -19.02 13.59 -10.73
C TYR A 37 -20.25 13.04 -11.49
N ARG A 38 -21.31 13.83 -11.66
CA ARG A 38 -22.48 13.48 -12.48
C ARG A 38 -22.36 13.90 -13.94
N ARG A 39 -21.52 14.89 -14.22
CA ARG A 39 -21.25 15.36 -15.60
C ARG A 39 -20.27 14.45 -16.34
N ILE A 40 -19.39 13.79 -15.61
CA ILE A 40 -18.39 12.88 -16.17
C ILE A 40 -19.07 11.55 -16.54
N PRO A 41 -18.79 10.97 -17.73
CA PRO A 41 -19.28 9.65 -18.10
C PRO A 41 -18.76 8.56 -17.13
N LYS A 42 -19.59 7.57 -16.85
CA LYS A 42 -19.17 6.38 -16.11
C LYS A 42 -18.11 5.62 -16.89
N ARG A 43 -17.08 5.15 -16.21
CA ARG A 43 -15.98 4.43 -16.83
C ARG A 43 -15.61 3.21 -16.01
N GLY A 44 -15.31 2.13 -16.71
CA GLY A 44 -14.74 0.92 -16.13
C GLY A 44 -15.77 0.01 -15.46
N PHE A 45 -15.25 -1.07 -14.97
CA PHE A 45 -15.98 -2.10 -14.24
C PHE A 45 -15.06 -2.74 -13.19
N THR A 46 -15.64 -3.43 -12.22
CA THR A 46 -14.88 -4.20 -11.23
C THR A 46 -14.53 -5.57 -11.80
N ASN A 47 -13.25 -5.82 -12.04
CA ASN A 47 -12.79 -7.13 -12.48
C ASN A 47 -12.78 -8.11 -11.29
N ARG A 48 -13.64 -9.13 -11.34
CA ARG A 48 -13.73 -10.17 -10.31
C ARG A 48 -12.50 -11.09 -10.25
N ASN A 49 -11.77 -11.20 -11.35
CA ASN A 49 -10.56 -12.03 -11.46
C ASN A 49 -9.27 -11.22 -11.23
N ARG A 50 -9.37 -10.07 -10.58
CA ARG A 50 -8.21 -9.25 -10.24
C ARG A 50 -7.30 -10.01 -9.29
N LYS A 51 -6.03 -10.18 -9.68
CA LYS A 51 -4.96 -10.66 -8.80
C LYS A 51 -4.21 -9.48 -8.21
N GLU A 52 -4.02 -9.47 -6.92
CA GLU A 52 -3.33 -8.42 -6.20
C GLU A 52 -2.14 -8.97 -5.43
N PHE A 53 -0.93 -8.69 -5.91
CA PHE A 53 0.32 -9.08 -5.24
C PHE A 53 0.75 -8.01 -4.24
N VAL A 54 1.30 -8.46 -3.11
CA VAL A 54 1.98 -7.59 -2.16
C VAL A 54 3.37 -7.30 -2.68
N ALA A 55 3.66 -6.02 -2.94
CA ALA A 55 4.94 -5.57 -3.44
C ALA A 55 5.92 -5.29 -2.30
N ILE A 56 7.11 -5.89 -2.35
CA ILE A 56 8.20 -5.68 -1.40
C ILE A 56 9.46 -5.25 -2.18
N ASN A 57 10.12 -4.22 -1.72
CA ASN A 57 11.38 -3.76 -2.31
C ASN A 57 12.57 -4.56 -1.75
N ILE A 58 13.61 -4.75 -2.58
CA ILE A 58 14.82 -5.47 -2.17
C ILE A 58 15.52 -4.80 -0.98
N SER A 59 15.43 -3.47 -0.82
CA SER A 59 15.96 -2.76 0.34
C SER A 59 15.38 -3.26 1.67
N THR A 60 14.16 -3.77 1.66
CA THR A 60 13.54 -4.34 2.86
C THR A 60 14.14 -5.70 3.23
N LEU A 61 14.65 -6.44 2.24
CA LEU A 61 15.34 -7.72 2.43
C LEU A 61 16.73 -7.58 3.06
N GLU A 62 17.27 -6.36 3.07
CA GLU A 62 18.55 -6.05 3.77
C GLU A 62 18.49 -6.36 5.28
N ARG A 63 17.31 -6.53 5.86
CA ARG A 63 17.12 -6.92 7.27
C ARG A 63 17.50 -8.35 7.58
N PHE A 64 17.51 -9.23 6.57
CA PHE A 64 17.86 -10.63 6.75
C PHE A 64 19.39 -10.83 6.75
N ASP A 65 19.84 -11.90 7.38
CA ASP A 65 21.26 -12.24 7.43
C ASP A 65 21.76 -12.73 6.09
N ASN A 66 23.05 -12.50 5.83
CA ASN A 66 23.69 -12.95 4.60
C ASN A 66 23.67 -14.49 4.51
N GLY A 67 23.21 -15.01 3.38
CA GLY A 67 23.04 -16.43 3.14
C GLY A 67 21.70 -17.01 3.62
N ALA A 68 20.82 -16.19 4.19
CA ALA A 68 19.51 -16.64 4.64
C ALA A 68 18.58 -17.02 3.48
N GLU A 69 17.67 -17.95 3.74
CA GLU A 69 16.58 -18.30 2.87
C GLU A 69 15.34 -17.47 3.25
N VAL A 70 14.86 -16.65 2.33
CA VAL A 70 13.72 -15.78 2.52
C VAL A 70 12.51 -16.40 1.84
N THR A 71 11.60 -16.97 2.63
CA THR A 71 10.32 -17.51 2.20
C THR A 71 9.18 -16.56 2.54
N ILE A 72 7.96 -16.86 2.06
CA ILE A 72 6.78 -16.07 2.40
C ILE A 72 6.52 -16.11 3.91
N ASP A 73 6.76 -17.25 4.56
CA ASP A 73 6.55 -17.44 6.01
C ASP A 73 7.53 -16.57 6.81
N THR A 74 8.81 -16.54 6.44
CA THR A 74 9.81 -15.66 7.08
C THR A 74 9.48 -14.17 6.92
N LEU A 75 8.86 -13.77 5.81
CA LEU A 75 8.38 -12.40 5.61
C LEU A 75 7.18 -12.04 6.50
N ILE A 76 6.34 -13.01 6.81
CA ILE A 76 5.21 -12.84 7.75
C ILE A 76 5.74 -12.78 9.19
N GLU A 77 6.61 -13.69 9.60
CA GLU A 77 7.20 -13.73 10.93
C GLU A 77 7.99 -12.47 11.27
N SER A 78 8.74 -11.93 10.29
CA SER A 78 9.46 -10.65 10.43
C SER A 78 8.55 -9.42 10.45
N GLY A 79 7.23 -9.59 10.21
CA GLY A 79 6.25 -8.53 10.18
C GLY A 79 6.33 -7.60 8.95
N ILE A 80 7.13 -7.96 7.95
CA ILE A 80 7.24 -7.20 6.69
C ILE A 80 5.94 -7.32 5.89
N VAL A 81 5.34 -8.52 5.89
CA VAL A 81 4.07 -8.81 5.26
C VAL A 81 3.06 -9.20 6.33
N LYS A 82 1.92 -8.50 6.38
CA LYS A 82 0.81 -8.85 7.28
C LYS A 82 -0.21 -9.78 6.61
N ASN A 83 -0.40 -9.62 5.31
CA ASN A 83 -1.35 -10.40 4.52
C ASN A 83 -0.76 -10.60 3.13
N THR A 84 -0.63 -11.83 2.70
CA THR A 84 -0.01 -12.21 1.41
C THR A 84 -0.93 -11.96 0.20
N LYS A 85 -2.23 -11.71 0.43
CA LYS A 85 -3.23 -11.60 -0.64
C LYS A 85 -3.11 -12.76 -1.65
N ASP A 86 -2.92 -12.47 -2.94
CA ASP A 86 -2.75 -13.45 -4.01
C ASP A 86 -1.28 -13.85 -4.24
N GLY A 87 -0.36 -13.32 -3.42
CA GLY A 87 1.06 -13.62 -3.46
C GLY A 87 1.96 -12.41 -3.20
N VAL A 88 3.25 -12.68 -3.15
CA VAL A 88 4.31 -11.69 -2.91
C VAL A 88 5.12 -11.45 -4.17
N LYS A 89 5.36 -10.20 -4.50
CA LYS A 89 6.22 -9.78 -5.62
C LYS A 89 7.39 -8.95 -5.13
N ILE A 90 8.61 -9.34 -5.48
CA ILE A 90 9.84 -8.61 -5.15
C ILE A 90 10.16 -7.58 -6.24
N LEU A 91 10.38 -6.34 -5.80
CA LEU A 91 10.71 -5.20 -6.65
C LEU A 91 12.15 -4.75 -6.43
N GLY A 92 12.81 -4.29 -7.48
CA GLY A 92 14.22 -3.91 -7.50
C GLY A 92 14.54 -2.51 -6.98
N ASN A 93 13.68 -1.87 -6.20
CA ASN A 93 13.95 -0.54 -5.67
C ASN A 93 14.81 -0.58 -4.42
N GLY A 94 15.79 0.32 -4.38
CA GLY A 94 16.75 0.46 -3.29
C GLY A 94 18.08 -0.26 -3.54
N GLU A 95 18.99 -0.09 -2.58
CA GLU A 95 20.30 -0.76 -2.57
C GLU A 95 20.18 -2.12 -1.89
N PHE A 96 21.00 -3.05 -2.31
CA PHE A 96 21.03 -4.41 -1.81
C PHE A 96 22.44 -4.96 -1.92
N THR A 97 22.98 -5.48 -0.82
CA THR A 97 24.40 -5.90 -0.72
C THR A 97 24.56 -7.36 -0.31
N LYS A 98 23.49 -8.00 0.12
CA LYS A 98 23.53 -9.34 0.70
C LYS A 98 23.23 -10.43 -0.32
N LYS A 99 23.84 -11.58 -0.12
CA LYS A 99 23.54 -12.79 -0.86
C LYS A 99 22.38 -13.52 -0.16
N LEU A 100 21.23 -13.61 -0.82
CA LEU A 100 20.02 -14.28 -0.29
C LEU A 100 19.46 -15.28 -1.28
N THR A 101 18.83 -16.33 -0.75
CA THR A 101 17.94 -17.20 -1.53
C THR A 101 16.51 -16.75 -1.30
N VAL A 102 15.86 -16.21 -2.32
CA VAL A 102 14.52 -15.61 -2.18
C VAL A 102 13.48 -16.45 -2.91
N LYS A 103 12.47 -16.92 -2.17
CA LYS A 103 11.33 -17.66 -2.70
C LYS A 103 10.07 -16.80 -2.67
N ALA A 104 9.55 -16.43 -3.83
CA ALA A 104 8.38 -15.56 -3.96
C ALA A 104 7.54 -15.90 -5.21
N ASN A 105 6.30 -15.41 -5.27
CA ASN A 105 5.40 -15.69 -6.40
C ASN A 105 5.79 -14.93 -7.67
N ALA A 106 6.45 -13.78 -7.56
CA ALA A 106 6.91 -13.03 -8.72
C ALA A 106 8.12 -12.14 -8.39
N PHE A 107 8.91 -11.84 -9.39
CA PHE A 107 10.04 -10.92 -9.33
C PHE A 107 9.92 -9.89 -10.45
N SER A 108 10.41 -8.66 -10.23
CA SER A 108 10.68 -7.74 -11.33
C SER A 108 12.02 -8.08 -11.99
N ALA A 109 12.20 -7.73 -13.25
CA ALA A 109 13.46 -7.96 -13.96
C ALA A 109 14.66 -7.34 -13.19
N SER A 110 14.51 -6.08 -12.79
CA SER A 110 15.55 -5.38 -12.01
C SER A 110 15.84 -5.99 -10.64
N ALA A 111 14.83 -6.62 -9.97
CA ALA A 111 15.08 -7.30 -8.71
C ALA A 111 15.87 -8.59 -8.93
N LYS A 112 15.51 -9.36 -9.98
CA LYS A 112 16.18 -10.60 -10.34
C LYS A 112 17.65 -10.35 -10.68
N GLU A 113 17.92 -9.37 -11.54
CA GLU A 113 19.28 -8.96 -11.92
C GLU A 113 20.14 -8.58 -10.69
N LYS A 114 19.58 -7.79 -9.76
CA LYS A 114 20.31 -7.36 -8.56
C LYS A 114 20.62 -8.52 -7.60
N ILE A 115 19.67 -9.44 -7.40
CA ILE A 115 19.87 -10.61 -6.53
C ILE A 115 20.90 -11.57 -7.15
N GLU A 116 20.80 -11.85 -8.43
CA GLU A 116 21.72 -12.73 -9.16
C GLU A 116 23.12 -12.15 -9.27
N ALA A 117 23.28 -10.82 -9.46
CA ALA A 117 24.57 -10.14 -9.49
C ALA A 117 25.37 -10.29 -8.19
N LEU A 118 24.69 -10.44 -7.05
CA LEU A 118 25.30 -10.70 -5.75
C LEU A 118 25.49 -12.20 -5.44
N GLY A 119 25.17 -13.07 -6.41
CA GLY A 119 25.25 -14.51 -6.26
C GLY A 119 24.12 -15.14 -5.44
N GLY A 120 23.03 -14.41 -5.26
CA GLY A 120 21.78 -14.93 -4.71
C GLY A 120 20.97 -15.75 -5.72
N THR A 121 19.94 -16.42 -5.25
CA THR A 121 19.02 -17.21 -6.09
C THR A 121 17.60 -16.72 -5.96
N CYS A 122 16.85 -16.71 -7.07
CA CYS A 122 15.43 -16.36 -7.13
C CYS A 122 14.62 -17.59 -7.51
N GLU A 123 13.78 -18.08 -6.63
CA GLU A 123 12.87 -19.21 -6.89
C GLU A 123 11.43 -18.70 -6.94
N VAL A 124 10.70 -19.08 -7.98
CA VAL A 124 9.27 -18.77 -8.15
C VAL A 124 8.45 -19.94 -7.64
N ILE A 125 7.54 -19.64 -6.71
CA ILE A 125 6.66 -20.60 -6.04
C ILE A 125 5.27 -20.60 -6.71
#